data_ac955ffc349834dd3b2f122cabbf911a
#
_entry.id   ac955ffc349834dd3b2f122cabbf911a
#
_cell.length_a   1.000
_cell.length_b   1.000
_cell.length_c   1.000
_cell.angle_alpha   90.00
_cell.angle_beta   90.00
_cell.angle_gamma   90.00
#
_symmetry.space_group_name_H-M   'P 1'
#
loop_
_entity.id
_entity.type
_entity.pdbx_description
1 polymer ?
#
loop_
_entity_poly.entity_id
_entity_poly.type
_entity_poly.pdbx_seq_one_letter_code
_entity_poly.pdbx_strand_id
1 'polypeptide(L)'
;MSDHETAFPHLFIWYIAPDGIEPVLRQWLNEVETQLGVHGELFLRRDQDNDGNPRTTFMETYREVDETFISALETLAKAQPWQSQLLTPRRCEAFDRIE
;
A
#
# COMPACT_ATOMS: atom_id res chain seq x y z
N MET A 1 -9.42 -30.78 7.95
CA MET A 1 -8.98 -30.11 7.58
C MET A 1 -8.91 -28.87 7.83
N SER A 2 -8.24 -28.23 7.88
CA SER A 2 -8.27 -27.01 8.33
C SER A 2 -8.09 -26.01 7.29
N ASP A 3 -9.08 -25.20 7.11
CA ASP A 3 -9.04 -24.20 6.09
C ASP A 3 -8.13 -23.05 6.40
N HIS A 4 -7.75 -22.87 7.66
CA HIS A 4 -6.88 -21.77 7.98
C HIS A 4 -5.49 -21.92 7.38
N GLU A 5 -5.15 -23.11 6.90
CA GLU A 5 -3.89 -23.29 6.21
C GLU A 5 -3.86 -22.62 4.86
N THR A 6 -5.03 -22.27 4.33
CA THR A 6 -5.10 -21.58 3.06
C THR A 6 -5.38 -20.11 3.21
N ALA A 7 -5.43 -19.63 4.45
CA ALA A 7 -5.65 -18.21 4.69
C ALA A 7 -4.41 -17.42 4.31
N PHE A 8 -4.63 -16.27 3.70
CA PHE A 8 -3.56 -15.37 3.29
C PHE A 8 -3.59 -14.11 4.12
N PRO A 9 -2.44 -13.49 4.35
CA PRO A 9 -2.40 -12.27 5.15
C PRO A 9 -3.02 -11.09 4.42
N HIS A 10 -3.34 -10.08 5.20
CA HIS A 10 -3.69 -8.77 4.68
C HIS A 10 -2.41 -7.96 4.62
N LEU A 11 -2.20 -7.24 3.52
CA LEU A 11 -0.99 -6.46 3.33
C LEU A 11 -1.30 -4.99 3.58
N PHE A 12 -0.46 -4.35 4.38
CA PHE A 12 -0.55 -2.93 4.69
C PHE A 12 0.73 -2.26 4.24
N ILE A 13 0.61 -1.21 3.43
CA ILE A 13 1.77 -0.47 2.92
C ILE A 13 1.54 1.00 3.22
N TRP A 14 2.48 1.63 3.93
CA TRP A 14 2.31 3.03 4.29
C TRP A 14 3.58 3.81 4.05
N TYR A 15 3.40 5.11 3.82
CA TYR A 15 4.49 6.02 3.50
C TYR A 15 4.00 7.45 3.66
N ILE A 16 4.95 8.38 3.76
CA ILE A 16 4.65 9.80 3.84
C ILE A 16 4.93 10.42 2.48
N ALA A 17 4.04 11.27 2.02
CA ALA A 17 4.16 11.91 0.71
C ALA A 17 3.39 13.23 0.70
N PRO A 18 3.67 14.13 -0.24
CA PRO A 18 2.91 15.37 -0.36
C PRO A 18 1.47 15.11 -0.75
N ASP A 19 0.56 15.97 -0.28
CA ASP A 19 -0.88 15.81 -0.54
C ASP A 19 -1.19 15.73 -2.03
N GLY A 20 -0.48 16.47 -2.84
CA GLY A 20 -0.76 16.51 -4.28
C GLY A 20 -0.60 15.20 -5.01
N ILE A 21 -0.01 14.18 -4.36
CA ILE A 21 0.19 12.88 -4.98
C ILE A 21 -1.08 12.04 -5.00
N GLU A 22 -2.13 12.44 -4.27
CA GLU A 22 -3.31 11.58 -4.12
C GLU A 22 -3.91 11.11 -5.45
N PRO A 23 -4.11 11.97 -6.47
CA PRO A 23 -4.66 11.47 -7.73
C PRO A 23 -3.77 10.43 -8.39
N VAL A 24 -2.46 10.58 -8.27
CA VAL A 24 -1.51 9.62 -8.81
C VAL A 24 -1.63 8.28 -8.10
N LEU A 25 -1.79 8.31 -6.78
CA LEU A 25 -1.94 7.08 -6.00
C LEU A 25 -3.26 6.38 -6.29
N ARG A 26 -4.34 7.13 -6.53
CA ARG A 26 -5.60 6.52 -6.93
C ARG A 26 -5.45 5.78 -8.25
N GLN A 27 -4.74 6.38 -9.19
CA GLN A 27 -4.48 5.75 -10.47
C GLN A 27 -3.58 4.52 -10.30
N TRP A 28 -2.62 4.60 -9.38
CA TRP A 28 -1.76 3.48 -9.05
C TRP A 28 -2.58 2.28 -8.58
N LEU A 29 -3.54 2.49 -7.69
CA LEU A 29 -4.37 1.40 -7.22
C LEU A 29 -5.22 0.80 -8.34
N ASN A 30 -5.69 1.63 -9.27
CA ASN A 30 -6.40 1.12 -10.44
C ASN A 30 -5.50 0.25 -11.31
N GLU A 31 -4.25 0.65 -11.45
CA GLU A 31 -3.29 -0.12 -12.23
C GLU A 31 -3.01 -1.46 -11.57
N VAL A 32 -2.88 -1.48 -10.26
CA VAL A 32 -2.67 -2.72 -9.52
C VAL A 32 -3.84 -3.68 -9.77
N GLU A 33 -5.06 -3.17 -9.68
CA GLU A 33 -6.23 -4.00 -9.90
C GLU A 33 -6.27 -4.53 -11.32
N THR A 34 -5.94 -3.69 -12.30
CA THR A 34 -5.95 -4.09 -13.70
C THR A 34 -4.90 -5.14 -14.00
N GLN A 35 -3.71 -4.97 -13.47
CA GLN A 35 -2.58 -5.85 -13.82
C GLN A 35 -2.47 -7.05 -12.91
N LEU A 36 -2.82 -6.92 -11.64
CA LEU A 36 -2.61 -7.98 -10.67
C LEU A 36 -3.92 -8.58 -10.15
N GLY A 37 -5.06 -7.99 -10.50
CA GLY A 37 -6.34 -8.57 -10.19
C GLY A 37 -6.80 -8.41 -8.75
N VAL A 38 -6.16 -7.53 -7.97
CA VAL A 38 -6.52 -7.35 -6.57
C VAL A 38 -6.91 -5.90 -6.34
N HIS A 39 -8.08 -5.72 -5.73
CA HIS A 39 -8.56 -4.38 -5.40
C HIS A 39 -7.91 -3.90 -4.11
N GLY A 40 -7.26 -2.73 -4.17
CA GLY A 40 -6.68 -2.12 -3.00
C GLY A 40 -7.52 -0.95 -2.51
N GLU A 41 -7.33 -0.61 -1.24
CA GLU A 41 -7.97 0.55 -0.65
C GLU A 41 -6.89 1.54 -0.24
N LEU A 42 -7.19 2.82 -0.38
CA LEU A 42 -6.24 3.88 -0.07
C LEU A 42 -6.79 4.73 1.06
N PHE A 43 -5.98 4.89 2.09
CA PHE A 43 -6.31 5.70 3.27
C PHE A 43 -5.27 6.80 3.42
N LEU A 44 -5.67 7.90 4.04
CA LEU A 44 -4.71 8.93 4.39
C LEU A 44 -4.99 9.45 5.79
N ARG A 45 -3.94 9.93 6.43
CA ARG A 45 -4.02 10.58 7.73
C ARG A 45 -3.20 11.86 7.67
N ARG A 46 -3.80 12.97 8.05
CA ARG A 46 -3.09 14.25 8.12
C ARG A 46 -2.70 14.53 9.55
N ASP A 47 -1.43 14.82 9.76
CA ASP A 47 -0.99 15.26 11.07
C ASP A 47 0.20 16.20 10.89
N GLN A 48 1.06 16.34 11.88
CA GLN A 48 2.16 17.27 11.84
C GLN A 48 3.44 16.57 12.28
N ASP A 49 4.58 17.04 11.73
CA ASP A 49 5.86 16.52 12.20
C ASP A 49 6.25 17.25 13.50
N ASN A 50 7.47 16.98 13.98
CA ASN A 50 7.93 17.56 15.25
C ASN A 50 8.09 19.06 15.20
N ASP A 51 8.22 19.62 14.00
CA ASP A 51 8.37 21.08 13.82
C ASP A 51 7.03 21.75 13.53
N GLY A 52 5.93 21.01 13.56
CA GLY A 52 4.60 21.55 13.30
C GLY A 52 4.23 21.66 11.84
N ASN A 53 5.07 21.13 10.94
CA ASN A 53 4.77 21.17 9.52
C ASN A 53 3.74 20.10 9.15
N PRO A 54 2.82 20.42 8.23
CA PRO A 54 1.83 19.40 7.81
C PRO A 54 2.50 18.17 7.23
N ARG A 55 1.94 17.02 7.55
CA ARG A 55 2.48 15.75 7.07
C ARG A 55 1.33 14.80 6.79
N THR A 56 1.35 14.18 5.61
CA THR A 56 0.31 13.23 5.23
C THR A 56 0.90 11.85 5.08
N THR A 57 0.28 10.91 5.80
CA THR A 57 0.63 9.49 5.68
C THR A 57 -0.44 8.82 4.83
N PHE A 58 0.00 8.09 3.83
CA PHE A 58 -0.89 7.29 2.99
C PHE A 58 -0.73 5.82 3.34
N MET A 59 -1.81 5.07 3.25
CA MET A 59 -1.79 3.63 3.49
C MET A 59 -2.59 2.93 2.41
N GLU A 60 -1.96 1.93 1.78
CA GLU A 60 -2.63 1.03 0.85
C GLU A 60 -2.90 -0.27 1.59
N THR A 61 -4.09 -0.84 1.38
CA THR A 61 -4.40 -2.12 2.00
C THR A 61 -4.89 -3.09 0.93
N TYR A 62 -4.44 -4.33 1.03
CA TYR A 62 -4.82 -5.41 0.12
C TYR A 62 -5.18 -6.62 0.95
N ARG A 63 -6.38 -7.16 0.73
CA ARG A 63 -6.90 -8.24 1.58
C ARG A 63 -6.54 -9.61 1.04
N GLU A 64 -6.08 -10.49 1.93
CA GLU A 64 -5.91 -11.92 1.66
C GLU A 64 -5.08 -12.15 0.41
N VAL A 65 -3.84 -11.69 0.43
CA VAL A 65 -2.94 -11.79 -0.71
C VAL A 65 -1.82 -12.78 -0.43
N ASP A 66 -1.34 -13.42 -1.49
CA ASP A 66 -0.27 -14.41 -1.36
C ASP A 66 1.09 -13.79 -1.68
N GLU A 67 2.13 -14.61 -1.53
CA GLU A 67 3.49 -14.17 -1.78
C GLU A 67 3.70 -13.75 -3.23
N THR A 68 3.03 -14.41 -4.16
CA THR A 68 3.15 -14.07 -5.57
C THR A 68 2.66 -12.65 -5.82
N PHE A 69 1.52 -12.30 -5.22
CA PHE A 69 1.00 -10.94 -5.35
C PHE A 69 1.94 -9.93 -4.72
N ILE A 70 2.44 -10.24 -3.51
CA ILE A 70 3.31 -9.29 -2.80
C ILE A 70 4.57 -9.00 -3.61
N SER A 71 5.20 -10.04 -4.17
CA SER A 71 6.37 -9.87 -5.02
C SER A 71 6.07 -9.07 -6.27
N ALA A 72 4.96 -9.39 -6.92
CA ALA A 72 4.58 -8.70 -8.15
C ALA A 72 4.27 -7.23 -7.87
N LEU A 73 3.60 -6.95 -6.76
CA LEU A 73 3.27 -5.59 -6.36
C LEU A 73 4.55 -4.78 -6.13
N GLU A 74 5.52 -5.37 -5.44
CA GLU A 74 6.78 -4.69 -5.17
C GLU A 74 7.52 -4.36 -6.46
N THR A 75 7.57 -5.31 -7.36
CA THR A 75 8.23 -5.11 -8.65
C THR A 75 7.53 -4.00 -9.44
N LEU A 76 6.22 -4.03 -9.46
CA LEU A 76 5.45 -3.02 -10.18
C LEU A 76 5.63 -1.64 -9.58
N ALA A 77 5.63 -1.57 -8.24
CA ALA A 77 5.78 -0.29 -7.55
C ALA A 77 7.16 0.33 -7.79
N LYS A 78 8.20 -0.49 -7.82
CA LYS A 78 9.56 0.02 -8.03
C LYS A 78 9.73 0.66 -9.41
N ALA A 79 8.93 0.26 -10.36
CA ALA A 79 9.02 0.80 -11.72
C ALA A 79 8.24 2.11 -11.89
N GLN A 80 7.54 2.57 -10.86
CA GLN A 80 6.68 3.74 -10.98
C GLN A 80 7.45 5.03 -10.81
N PRO A 81 7.20 6.03 -11.68
CA PRO A 81 7.92 7.30 -11.57
C PRO A 81 7.59 8.08 -10.30
N TRP A 82 6.40 7.86 -9.71
CA TRP A 82 6.01 8.61 -8.52
C TRP A 82 6.77 8.16 -7.26
N GLN A 83 7.50 7.07 -7.32
CA GLN A 83 8.32 6.63 -6.20
C GLN A 83 9.26 7.72 -5.68
N SER A 84 9.79 8.52 -6.59
CA SER A 84 10.72 9.58 -6.20
C SER A 84 10.06 10.72 -5.44
N GLN A 85 8.73 10.78 -5.44
CA GLN A 85 8.01 11.83 -4.71
C GLN A 85 7.70 11.44 -3.27
N LEU A 86 7.93 10.19 -2.90
CA LEU A 86 7.67 9.74 -1.54
C LEU A 86 8.73 10.32 -0.60
N LEU A 87 8.31 10.74 0.57
CA LEU A 87 9.21 11.32 1.57
C LEU A 87 9.83 10.26 2.47
N THR A 88 9.22 9.07 2.52
CA THR A 88 9.76 7.91 3.22
C THR A 88 9.68 6.70 2.31
N PRO A 89 10.44 5.64 2.61
CA PRO A 89 10.24 4.38 1.88
C PRO A 89 8.85 3.81 2.10
N ARG A 90 8.42 2.99 1.19
CA ARG A 90 7.20 2.23 1.35
C ARG A 90 7.45 1.14 2.40
N ARG A 91 6.65 1.14 3.46
CA ARG A 91 6.78 0.13 4.52
C ARG A 91 5.68 -0.89 4.34
N CYS A 92 6.07 -2.12 4.10
CA CYS A 92 5.14 -3.21 3.82
C CYS A 92 5.09 -4.14 5.01
N GLU A 93 3.88 -4.41 5.51
CA GLU A 93 3.69 -5.31 6.63
C GLU A 93 2.52 -6.22 6.34
N ALA A 94 2.70 -7.50 6.61
CA ALA A 94 1.66 -8.50 6.40
C ALA A 94 1.13 -8.95 7.74
N PHE A 95 -0.19 -8.93 7.89
CA PHE A 95 -0.84 -9.33 9.14
C PHE A 95 -1.85 -10.43 8.85
N ASP A 96 -1.80 -11.49 9.64
CA ASP A 96 -2.78 -12.56 9.55
C ASP A 96 -4.03 -12.18 10.30
N ARG A 97 -5.15 -12.42 9.68
CA ARG A 97 -6.43 -12.18 10.34
C ARG A 97 -6.74 -13.35 11.28
N ILE A 98 -7.03 -13.04 12.52
CA ILE A 98 -7.33 -14.08 13.50
C ILE A 98 -8.81 -14.15 13.85
N GLU A 99 -9.63 -13.28 13.25
CA GLU A 99 -11.04 -13.28 13.57
C GLU A 99 -11.91 -13.09 12.37
#